data_7b77c5ac9bf0ffd35c6ac0bbcfa17af2
#
_entry.id   7b77c5ac9bf0ffd35c6ac0bbcfa17af2
#
_cell.length_a   1.000
_cell.length_b   1.000
_cell.length_c   1.000
_cell.angle_alpha   90.00
_cell.angle_beta   90.00
_cell.angle_gamma   90.00
#
_symmetry.space_group_name_H-M   'P 1'
#
loop_
_entity.id
_entity.type
_entity.pdbx_description
1 polymer ?
#
loop_
_entity_poly.entity_id
_entity_poly.type
_entity_poly.pdbx_seq_one_letter_code
_entity_poly.pdbx_strand_id
1 'polypeptide(L)'
;EKKKKIIGVSLLCVIILLLLCYVGLDLVSQNNTLVDQVVSLMDGQIAKEKDFQIDGYTLENPNVIVNPYGNSPLTALVIFETDNEEEVEVTIKGKDKNSTFTHTFEATKEHYLPIYGLYADEENEVILEVGDTKKVLKIKTEALPSNMALPTSVKADKSKLGNDLYFFTPSSSGYTVAYDVNGDVRWYLTNYALWKIDRLENGNLLVSTERLVNSPYYMTGLYEMNLLGKIVKEYSLPGGYHHDYDELPNGNLLIASDNFSSC
;
A
#
# COMPACT_ATOMS: atom_id res chain seq x y z
N GLU A 1 -36.59 -45.65 33.89
CA GLU A 1 -35.17 -45.30 33.67
C GLU A 1 -34.81 -45.16 32.18
N LYS A 2 -35.15 -46.14 31.31
CA LYS A 2 -34.87 -46.08 29.84
C LYS A 2 -35.45 -44.84 29.14
N LYS A 3 -36.69 -44.41 29.47
CA LYS A 3 -37.30 -43.22 28.87
C LYS A 3 -36.57 -41.90 29.26
N LYS A 4 -36.06 -41.77 30.46
CA LYS A 4 -35.29 -40.59 30.91
C LYS A 4 -33.92 -40.53 30.17
N LYS A 5 -33.26 -41.67 29.91
CA LYS A 5 -32.01 -41.70 29.13
C LYS A 5 -32.20 -41.30 27.67
N ILE A 6 -33.29 -41.75 27.03
CA ILE A 6 -33.61 -41.43 25.64
C ILE A 6 -33.87 -39.91 25.48
N ILE A 7 -34.62 -39.31 26.40
CA ILE A 7 -34.88 -37.86 26.41
C ILE A 7 -33.59 -37.06 26.60
N GLY A 8 -32.70 -37.51 27.50
CA GLY A 8 -31.40 -36.86 27.71
C GLY A 8 -30.50 -36.91 26.51
N VAL A 9 -30.41 -38.03 25.77
CA VAL A 9 -29.64 -38.18 24.56
C VAL A 9 -30.22 -37.31 23.41
N SER A 10 -31.56 -37.27 23.29
CA SER A 10 -32.21 -36.42 22.28
C SER A 10 -31.98 -34.94 22.54
N LEU A 11 -32.02 -34.50 23.79
CA LEU A 11 -31.74 -33.09 24.13
C LEU A 11 -30.28 -32.72 23.86
N LEU A 12 -29.34 -33.61 24.19
CA LEU A 12 -27.93 -33.41 23.91
C LEU A 12 -27.63 -33.29 22.40
N CYS A 13 -28.26 -34.14 21.59
CA CYS A 13 -28.13 -34.05 20.10
C CYS A 13 -28.68 -32.71 19.55
N VAL A 14 -29.78 -32.23 20.09
CA VAL A 14 -30.36 -30.93 19.71
C VAL A 14 -29.41 -29.79 20.10
N ILE A 15 -28.82 -29.82 21.30
CA ILE A 15 -27.85 -28.79 21.74
C ILE A 15 -26.62 -28.81 20.85
N ILE A 16 -26.08 -29.98 20.50
CA ILE A 16 -24.90 -30.09 19.58
C ILE A 16 -25.23 -29.54 18.19
N LEU A 17 -26.41 -29.85 17.67
CA LEU A 17 -26.85 -29.33 16.38
C LEU A 17 -27.00 -27.80 16.41
N LEU A 18 -27.54 -27.23 17.45
CA LEU A 18 -27.66 -25.77 17.63
C LEU A 18 -26.28 -25.10 17.75
N LEU A 19 -25.32 -25.70 18.45
CA LEU A 19 -23.95 -25.23 18.54
C LEU A 19 -23.23 -25.28 17.17
N LEU A 20 -23.39 -26.35 16.41
CA LEU A 20 -22.82 -26.48 15.07
C LEU A 20 -23.44 -25.46 14.10
N CYS A 21 -24.75 -25.23 14.18
CA CYS A 21 -25.41 -24.17 13.41
C CYS A 21 -24.91 -22.78 13.81
N TYR A 22 -24.74 -22.51 15.11
CA TYR A 22 -24.22 -21.23 15.59
C TYR A 22 -22.81 -20.97 15.10
N VAL A 23 -21.91 -21.96 15.23
CA VAL A 23 -20.53 -21.86 14.73
C VAL A 23 -20.50 -21.69 13.20
N GLY A 24 -21.36 -22.43 12.49
CA GLY A 24 -21.48 -22.29 11.04
C GLY A 24 -21.95 -20.89 10.61
N LEU A 25 -22.95 -20.33 11.33
CA LEU A 25 -23.44 -18.97 11.07
C LEU A 25 -22.40 -17.90 11.38
N ASP A 26 -21.61 -18.09 12.45
CA ASP A 26 -20.54 -17.16 12.84
C ASP A 26 -19.43 -17.14 11.78
N LEU A 27 -19.00 -18.31 11.31
CA LEU A 27 -18.00 -18.43 10.21
C LEU A 27 -18.48 -17.79 8.90
N VAL A 28 -19.75 -17.96 8.55
CA VAL A 28 -20.35 -17.33 7.36
C VAL A 28 -20.43 -15.82 7.54
N SER A 29 -20.79 -15.35 8.75
CA SER A 29 -20.85 -13.92 9.07
C SER A 29 -19.48 -13.27 8.99
N GLN A 30 -18.43 -13.90 9.53
CA GLN A 30 -17.06 -13.39 9.46
C GLN A 30 -16.56 -13.32 8.02
N ASN A 31 -16.80 -14.34 7.20
CA ASN A 31 -16.40 -14.31 5.79
C ASN A 31 -17.12 -13.19 5.01
N ASN A 32 -18.41 -13.00 5.22
CA ASN A 32 -19.15 -11.91 4.58
C ASN A 32 -18.59 -10.54 5.01
N THR A 33 -18.24 -10.35 6.28
CA THR A 33 -17.65 -9.10 6.78
C THR A 33 -16.32 -8.79 6.11
N LEU A 34 -15.46 -9.80 5.87
CA LEU A 34 -14.19 -9.61 5.15
C LEU A 34 -14.43 -9.22 3.68
N VAL A 35 -15.33 -9.91 3.00
CA VAL A 35 -15.71 -9.59 1.61
C VAL A 35 -16.27 -8.17 1.52
N ASP A 36 -17.17 -7.79 2.42
CA ASP A 36 -17.75 -6.44 2.45
C ASP A 36 -16.69 -5.36 2.69
N GLN A 37 -15.68 -5.62 3.52
CA GLN A 37 -14.55 -4.71 3.75
C GLN A 37 -13.70 -4.53 2.50
N VAL A 38 -13.39 -5.60 1.77
CA VAL A 38 -12.63 -5.54 0.52
C VAL A 38 -13.41 -4.79 -0.55
N VAL A 39 -14.70 -5.09 -0.71
CA VAL A 39 -15.60 -4.39 -1.65
C VAL A 39 -15.65 -2.89 -1.32
N SER A 40 -15.84 -2.53 -0.06
CA SER A 40 -15.86 -1.13 0.38
C SER A 40 -14.55 -0.40 0.10
N LEU A 41 -13.39 -1.07 0.29
CA LEU A 41 -12.08 -0.51 -0.02
C LEU A 41 -11.93 -0.26 -1.53
N MET A 42 -12.29 -1.24 -2.36
CA MET A 42 -12.23 -1.12 -3.83
C MET A 42 -13.19 -0.03 -4.34
N ASP A 43 -14.42 0.03 -3.84
CA ASP A 43 -15.39 1.07 -4.17
C ASP A 43 -14.87 2.47 -3.77
N GLY A 44 -14.19 2.58 -2.63
CA GLY A 44 -13.55 3.80 -2.18
C GLY A 44 -12.43 4.26 -3.12
N GLN A 45 -11.63 3.34 -3.67
CA GLN A 45 -10.61 3.64 -4.68
C GLN A 45 -11.25 4.11 -6.01
N ILE A 46 -12.23 3.36 -6.51
CA ILE A 46 -12.98 3.72 -7.73
C ILE A 46 -13.64 5.10 -7.60
N ALA A 47 -14.15 5.45 -6.42
CA ALA A 47 -14.72 6.76 -6.18
C ALA A 47 -13.69 7.87 -6.30
N LYS A 48 -12.46 7.68 -5.81
CA LYS A 48 -11.35 8.64 -5.94
C LYS A 48 -10.86 8.76 -7.38
N GLU A 49 -10.83 7.66 -8.13
CA GLU A 49 -10.41 7.66 -9.54
C GLU A 49 -11.33 8.49 -10.45
N LYS A 50 -12.53 8.84 -10.00
CA LYS A 50 -13.40 9.80 -10.71
C LYS A 50 -12.81 11.20 -10.80
N ASP A 51 -11.90 11.56 -9.90
CA ASP A 51 -11.22 12.84 -9.89
C ASP A 51 -9.97 12.85 -10.78
N PHE A 52 -9.56 11.67 -11.31
CA PHE A 52 -8.40 11.53 -12.18
C PHE A 52 -8.75 11.83 -13.64
N GLN A 53 -9.39 12.99 -13.84
CA GLN A 53 -9.81 13.44 -15.16
C GLN A 53 -8.62 14.07 -15.89
N ILE A 54 -8.51 13.80 -17.20
CA ILE A 54 -7.47 14.34 -18.07
C ILE A 54 -7.97 15.50 -18.93
N ASP A 55 -9.26 15.51 -19.27
CA ASP A 55 -9.87 16.49 -20.18
C ASP A 55 -9.61 17.94 -19.75
N GLY A 56 -8.98 18.70 -20.61
CA GLY A 56 -8.73 20.13 -20.42
C GLY A 56 -7.51 20.48 -19.57
N TYR A 57 -6.75 19.49 -19.12
CA TYR A 57 -5.47 19.71 -18.45
C TYR A 57 -4.32 19.62 -19.45
N THR A 58 -3.40 20.57 -19.36
CA THR A 58 -2.24 20.69 -20.23
C THR A 58 -0.96 20.74 -19.39
N LEU A 59 0.21 20.62 -20.02
CA LEU A 59 1.51 20.80 -19.33
C LEU A 59 1.59 22.12 -18.56
N GLU A 60 1.00 23.22 -19.10
CA GLU A 60 0.98 24.52 -18.43
C GLU A 60 0.06 24.54 -17.19
N ASN A 61 -1.02 23.77 -17.20
CA ASN A 61 -1.97 23.69 -16.12
C ASN A 61 -2.39 22.23 -15.88
N PRO A 62 -1.50 21.38 -15.34
CA PRO A 62 -1.81 19.98 -15.09
C PRO A 62 -2.73 19.82 -13.88
N ASN A 63 -3.51 18.74 -13.86
CA ASN A 63 -4.20 18.28 -12.66
C ASN A 63 -3.18 17.63 -11.71
N VAL A 64 -3.08 18.14 -10.48
CA VAL A 64 -2.15 17.63 -9.46
C VAL A 64 -2.93 17.15 -8.26
N ILE A 65 -2.92 15.85 -8.02
CA ILE A 65 -3.65 15.19 -6.94
C ILE A 65 -2.65 14.62 -5.94
N VAL A 66 -2.54 15.26 -4.78
CA VAL A 66 -1.66 14.78 -3.68
C VAL A 66 -2.34 13.64 -2.95
N ASN A 67 -1.57 12.60 -2.59
CA ASN A 67 -2.08 11.42 -1.88
C ASN A 67 -3.34 10.82 -2.55
N PRO A 68 -3.26 10.42 -3.82
CA PRO A 68 -4.44 10.13 -4.64
C PRO A 68 -5.34 9.03 -4.08
N TYR A 69 -4.78 8.06 -3.38
CA TYR A 69 -5.56 6.97 -2.75
C TYR A 69 -5.79 7.16 -1.25
N GLY A 70 -5.17 8.19 -0.63
CA GLY A 70 -5.40 8.58 0.76
C GLY A 70 -4.56 7.82 1.80
N ASN A 71 -3.65 6.96 1.36
CA ASN A 71 -2.82 6.13 2.25
C ASN A 71 -1.31 6.25 2.00
N SER A 72 -0.89 7.08 1.03
CA SER A 72 0.53 7.34 0.71
C SER A 72 0.78 8.87 0.60
N PRO A 73 0.86 9.61 1.73
CA PRO A 73 0.80 11.08 1.76
C PRO A 73 1.94 11.82 1.06
N LEU A 74 3.11 11.18 0.89
CA LEU A 74 4.27 11.78 0.23
C LEU A 74 4.35 11.43 -1.26
N THR A 75 3.18 11.28 -1.89
CA THR A 75 3.03 11.01 -3.32
C THR A 75 2.04 11.96 -3.96
N ALA A 76 2.12 12.09 -5.28
CA ALA A 76 1.12 12.79 -6.06
C ALA A 76 0.90 12.08 -7.41
N LEU A 77 -0.22 12.34 -8.05
CA LEU A 77 -0.52 12.00 -9.43
C LEU A 77 -0.63 13.30 -10.22
N VAL A 78 0.14 13.44 -11.28
CA VAL A 78 0.09 14.59 -12.19
C VAL A 78 -0.49 14.14 -13.52
N ILE A 79 -1.56 14.81 -13.97
CA ILE A 79 -2.33 14.41 -15.15
C ILE A 79 -2.43 15.58 -16.12
N PHE A 80 -2.10 15.36 -17.39
CA PHE A 80 -2.27 16.32 -18.48
C PHE A 80 -2.19 15.65 -19.86
N GLU A 81 -2.58 16.39 -20.91
CA GLU A 81 -2.46 15.97 -22.30
C GLU A 81 -1.42 16.78 -23.05
N THR A 82 -0.84 16.18 -24.07
CA THR A 82 0.00 16.82 -25.11
C THR A 82 -0.61 16.60 -26.48
N ASP A 83 -0.33 17.52 -27.43
CA ASP A 83 -0.86 17.43 -28.80
C ASP A 83 -0.32 16.20 -29.55
N ASN A 84 0.93 15.85 -29.30
CA ASN A 84 1.62 14.69 -29.86
C ASN A 84 2.01 13.70 -28.76
N GLU A 85 2.44 12.50 -29.16
CA GLU A 85 3.10 11.56 -28.26
C GLU A 85 4.46 12.14 -27.86
N GLU A 86 4.64 12.42 -26.57
CA GLU A 86 5.84 13.04 -26.02
C GLU A 86 6.35 12.22 -24.80
N GLU A 87 7.67 12.11 -24.69
CA GLU A 87 8.30 11.64 -23.44
C GLU A 87 8.27 12.77 -22.41
N VAL A 88 8.12 12.39 -21.15
CA VAL A 88 8.16 13.35 -20.04
C VAL A 88 9.27 12.96 -19.08
N GLU A 89 10.29 13.81 -18.94
CA GLU A 89 11.23 13.67 -17.84
C GLU A 89 10.71 14.39 -16.61
N VAL A 90 10.64 13.65 -15.51
CA VAL A 90 10.20 14.14 -14.20
C VAL A 90 11.39 14.16 -13.25
N THR A 91 11.68 15.33 -12.69
CA THR A 91 12.69 15.48 -11.63
C THR A 91 12.03 15.95 -10.33
N ILE A 92 12.10 15.14 -9.27
CA ILE A 92 11.72 15.49 -7.90
C ILE A 92 12.97 15.99 -7.19
N LYS A 93 13.04 17.30 -6.89
CA LYS A 93 14.21 17.88 -6.26
C LYS A 93 14.38 17.41 -4.82
N GLY A 94 15.57 16.94 -4.53
CA GLY A 94 16.04 16.63 -3.18
C GLY A 94 16.83 17.76 -2.55
N LYS A 95 17.22 17.58 -1.28
CA LYS A 95 18.11 18.49 -0.55
C LYS A 95 19.53 18.50 -1.12
N ASP A 96 19.90 17.42 -1.80
CA ASP A 96 21.17 17.29 -2.53
C ASP A 96 20.97 16.37 -3.77
N LYS A 97 22.05 16.20 -4.53
CA LYS A 97 22.04 15.36 -5.75
C LYS A 97 21.71 13.89 -5.46
N ASN A 98 22.02 13.37 -4.28
CA ASN A 98 21.83 11.98 -3.90
C ASN A 98 20.40 11.71 -3.42
N SER A 99 19.63 12.75 -3.15
CA SER A 99 18.23 12.70 -2.76
C SER A 99 17.28 13.29 -3.82
N THR A 100 17.84 13.68 -5.00
CA THR A 100 17.07 14.10 -6.18
C THR A 100 16.76 12.89 -7.03
N PHE A 101 15.49 12.70 -7.42
CA PHE A 101 15.05 11.58 -8.27
C PHE A 101 14.66 12.10 -9.64
N THR A 102 15.10 11.41 -10.68
CA THR A 102 14.72 11.70 -12.07
C THR A 102 14.28 10.43 -12.76
N HIS A 103 13.21 10.52 -13.53
CA HIS A 103 12.69 9.42 -14.33
C HIS A 103 12.07 9.95 -15.62
N THR A 104 12.32 9.27 -16.75
CA THR A 104 11.69 9.57 -18.04
C THR A 104 10.59 8.57 -18.31
N PHE A 105 9.38 9.07 -18.50
CA PHE A 105 8.21 8.29 -18.90
C PHE A 105 8.13 8.17 -20.40
N GLU A 106 7.64 7.01 -20.87
CA GLU A 106 7.49 6.73 -22.30
C GLU A 106 6.56 7.73 -22.99
N ALA A 107 6.79 7.91 -24.32
CA ALA A 107 6.01 8.82 -25.12
C ALA A 107 4.53 8.40 -25.19
N THR A 108 3.66 9.32 -24.84
CA THR A 108 2.21 9.19 -24.94
C THR A 108 1.57 10.57 -25.12
N LYS A 109 0.29 10.64 -25.45
CA LYS A 109 -0.49 11.89 -25.44
C LYS A 109 -1.13 12.15 -24.09
N GLU A 110 -1.57 11.07 -23.40
CA GLU A 110 -2.22 11.12 -22.12
C GLU A 110 -1.21 10.77 -21.03
N HIS A 111 -0.90 11.74 -20.19
CA HIS A 111 0.10 11.58 -19.14
C HIS A 111 -0.56 11.42 -17.78
N TYR A 112 -0.33 10.28 -17.13
CA TYR A 112 -0.68 9.98 -15.75
C TYR A 112 0.60 9.69 -14.99
N LEU A 113 1.28 10.74 -14.53
CA LEU A 113 2.63 10.66 -13.98
C LEU A 113 2.59 10.45 -12.46
N PRO A 114 2.97 9.27 -11.97
CA PRO A 114 3.11 9.04 -10.53
C PRO A 114 4.35 9.75 -10.00
N ILE A 115 4.16 10.58 -8.99
CA ILE A 115 5.22 11.32 -8.30
C ILE A 115 5.46 10.66 -6.94
N TYR A 116 6.67 10.23 -6.67
CA TYR A 116 7.09 9.58 -5.44
C TYR A 116 8.23 10.32 -4.76
N GLY A 117 8.34 10.18 -3.45
CA GLY A 117 9.49 10.69 -2.74
C GLY A 117 9.43 12.19 -2.48
N LEU A 118 8.26 12.74 -2.21
CA LEU A 118 8.11 14.10 -1.70
C LEU A 118 8.55 14.17 -0.23
N TYR A 119 9.05 15.34 0.21
CA TYR A 119 9.31 15.63 1.63
C TYR A 119 8.02 16.01 2.33
N ALA A 120 7.90 15.66 3.60
CA ALA A 120 6.78 16.03 4.45
C ALA A 120 6.90 17.47 4.94
N ASP A 121 5.77 18.17 5.10
CA ASP A 121 5.65 19.56 5.53
C ASP A 121 6.42 20.57 4.67
N GLU A 122 6.70 20.22 3.42
CA GLU A 122 7.48 21.02 2.48
C GLU A 122 6.62 21.45 1.27
N GLU A 123 7.01 22.53 0.63
CA GLU A 123 6.60 22.86 -0.74
C GLU A 123 7.63 22.25 -1.70
N ASN A 124 7.35 21.04 -2.14
CA ASN A 124 8.23 20.24 -2.98
C ASN A 124 8.29 20.79 -4.40
N GLU A 125 9.49 20.90 -4.96
CA GLU A 125 9.69 21.27 -6.36
C GLU A 125 9.77 20.01 -7.22
N VAL A 126 8.81 19.89 -8.16
CA VAL A 126 8.76 18.83 -9.17
C VAL A 126 8.84 19.48 -10.54
N ILE A 127 9.80 19.06 -11.33
CA ILE A 127 10.06 19.60 -12.65
C ILE A 127 9.60 18.58 -13.69
N LEU A 128 8.79 19.04 -14.64
CA LEU A 128 8.37 18.30 -15.83
C LEU A 128 9.08 18.89 -17.05
N GLU A 129 9.75 18.06 -17.83
CA GLU A 129 10.40 18.47 -19.07
C GLU A 129 9.82 17.65 -20.23
N VAL A 130 9.26 18.37 -21.23
CA VAL A 130 8.64 17.81 -22.44
C VAL A 130 9.27 18.51 -23.63
N GLY A 131 10.13 17.83 -24.39
CA GLY A 131 10.95 18.44 -25.42
C GLY A 131 11.75 19.62 -24.85
N ASP A 132 11.59 20.80 -25.44
CA ASP A 132 12.26 22.04 -24.98
C ASP A 132 11.45 22.80 -23.90
N THR A 133 10.28 22.29 -23.51
CA THR A 133 9.38 22.95 -22.55
C THR A 133 9.60 22.41 -21.14
N LYS A 134 9.73 23.34 -20.20
CA LYS A 134 9.92 23.02 -18.77
C LYS A 134 8.83 23.63 -17.92
N LYS A 135 8.16 22.81 -17.12
CA LYS A 135 7.17 23.21 -16.11
C LYS A 135 7.67 22.87 -14.72
N VAL A 136 7.60 23.83 -13.81
CA VAL A 136 7.91 23.62 -12.39
C VAL A 136 6.63 23.62 -11.60
N LEU A 137 6.38 22.52 -10.89
CA LEU A 137 5.27 22.38 -9.96
C LEU A 137 5.75 22.58 -8.53
N LYS A 138 4.90 23.21 -7.72
CA LYS A 138 5.09 23.35 -6.27
C LYS A 138 4.02 22.51 -5.58
N ILE A 139 4.44 21.39 -4.99
CA ILE A 139 3.54 20.42 -4.36
C ILE A 139 3.70 20.47 -2.84
N LYS A 140 2.69 20.99 -2.16
CA LYS A 140 2.66 21.02 -0.69
C LYS A 140 2.19 19.67 -0.14
N THR A 141 2.88 19.17 0.87
CA THR A 141 2.55 17.95 1.60
C THR A 141 2.28 18.24 3.07
N GLU A 142 1.57 17.33 3.72
CA GLU A 142 1.30 17.40 5.15
C GLU A 142 2.52 16.97 5.98
N ALA A 143 2.51 17.34 7.27
CA ALA A 143 3.53 16.92 8.23
C ALA A 143 3.47 15.42 8.51
N LEU A 144 4.60 14.84 8.90
CA LEU A 144 4.66 13.46 9.36
C LEU A 144 3.83 13.26 10.64
N PRO A 145 3.24 12.07 10.83
CA PRO A 145 2.67 11.69 12.12
C PRO A 145 3.68 11.86 13.25
N SER A 146 3.24 12.35 14.39
CA SER A 146 4.12 12.65 15.54
C SER A 146 4.83 11.44 16.13
N ASN A 147 4.29 10.23 15.87
CA ASN A 147 4.87 8.94 16.28
C ASN A 147 5.63 8.24 15.15
N MET A 148 5.97 8.95 14.06
CA MET A 148 6.81 8.38 12.99
C MET A 148 8.18 7.99 13.55
N ALA A 149 8.62 6.77 13.23
CA ALA A 149 9.99 6.34 13.54
C ALA A 149 10.97 7.12 12.67
N LEU A 150 11.82 7.93 13.31
CA LEU A 150 12.87 8.66 12.62
C LEU A 150 14.24 8.09 13.00
N PRO A 151 15.22 8.06 12.08
CA PRO A 151 16.57 7.64 12.39
C PRO A 151 17.19 8.54 13.47
N THR A 152 17.78 7.96 14.51
CA THR A 152 18.52 8.70 15.53
C THR A 152 19.90 9.13 15.07
N SER A 153 20.44 8.44 14.06
CA SER A 153 21.67 8.81 13.37
C SER A 153 21.73 8.18 12.00
N VAL A 154 22.37 8.85 11.05
CA VAL A 154 22.58 8.33 9.68
C VAL A 154 24.08 8.32 9.39
N LYS A 155 24.58 7.17 8.96
CA LYS A 155 25.94 6.99 8.45
C LYS A 155 25.87 6.29 7.10
N ALA A 156 25.92 7.05 6.03
CA ALA A 156 25.80 6.55 4.67
C ALA A 156 27.05 6.90 3.86
N ASP A 157 27.62 5.92 3.17
CA ASP A 157 28.64 6.17 2.14
C ASP A 157 27.92 6.48 0.82
N LYS A 158 27.61 7.75 0.61
CA LYS A 158 26.87 8.24 -0.55
C LYS A 158 27.59 8.00 -1.89
N SER A 159 28.88 7.64 -1.86
CA SER A 159 29.62 7.26 -3.08
C SER A 159 29.29 5.87 -3.57
N LYS A 160 28.75 5.01 -2.69
CA LYS A 160 28.37 3.62 -2.96
C LYS A 160 26.86 3.41 -3.07
N LEU A 161 26.08 4.36 -2.54
CA LEU A 161 24.63 4.32 -2.56
C LEU A 161 24.12 5.16 -3.73
N GLY A 162 23.13 4.64 -4.46
CA GLY A 162 22.42 5.38 -5.49
C GLY A 162 21.42 6.35 -4.91
N ASN A 163 20.58 6.91 -5.78
CA ASN A 163 19.44 7.73 -5.41
C ASN A 163 18.24 6.84 -5.07
N ASP A 164 18.46 5.86 -4.18
CA ASP A 164 17.48 4.83 -3.84
C ASP A 164 16.69 5.21 -2.59
N LEU A 165 15.52 4.60 -2.46
CA LEU A 165 14.72 4.61 -1.24
C LEU A 165 14.88 3.27 -0.51
N TYR A 166 15.07 3.34 0.80
CA TYR A 166 15.25 2.20 1.69
C TYR A 166 13.98 1.97 2.49
N PHE A 167 13.30 0.87 2.22
CA PHE A 167 12.00 0.52 2.81
C PHE A 167 12.16 -0.26 4.11
N PHE A 168 11.36 0.10 5.11
CA PHE A 168 11.32 -0.52 6.42
C PHE A 168 9.89 -0.62 6.94
N THR A 169 9.64 -1.62 7.78
CA THR A 169 8.43 -1.77 8.60
C THR A 169 8.79 -1.72 10.09
N PRO A 170 9.08 -0.53 10.66
CA PRO A 170 9.49 -0.41 12.05
C PRO A 170 8.36 -0.82 12.99
N SER A 171 8.59 -1.83 13.83
CA SER A 171 7.59 -2.30 14.81
C SER A 171 7.21 -1.24 15.86
N SER A 172 8.04 -0.22 16.03
CA SER A 172 7.84 0.84 17.03
C SER A 172 6.80 1.88 16.63
N SER A 173 6.54 2.10 15.34
CA SER A 173 5.62 3.13 14.86
C SER A 173 4.39 2.58 14.14
N GLY A 174 4.46 1.35 13.61
CA GLY A 174 3.40 0.75 12.83
C GLY A 174 3.23 1.32 11.42
N TYR A 175 4.09 2.26 11.00
CA TYR A 175 4.12 2.79 9.63
C TYR A 175 5.17 2.07 8.81
N THR A 176 4.79 1.56 7.64
CA THR A 176 5.76 1.21 6.61
C THR A 176 6.30 2.50 6.02
N VAL A 177 7.62 2.64 5.98
CA VAL A 177 8.29 3.91 5.64
C VAL A 177 9.49 3.66 4.72
N ALA A 178 9.79 4.61 3.84
CA ALA A 178 11.03 4.63 3.08
C ALA A 178 11.82 5.92 3.35
N TYR A 179 13.11 5.73 3.57
CA TYR A 179 14.07 6.81 3.80
C TYR A 179 15.00 6.96 2.60
N ASP A 180 15.43 8.18 2.33
CA ASP A 180 16.56 8.41 1.41
C ASP A 180 17.91 8.25 2.13
N VAL A 181 19.00 8.46 1.40
CA VAL A 181 20.38 8.35 1.92
C VAL A 181 20.72 9.37 3.01
N ASN A 182 19.90 10.40 3.20
CA ASN A 182 20.04 11.40 4.26
C ASN A 182 19.27 10.99 5.53
N GLY A 183 18.43 9.93 5.43
CA GLY A 183 17.53 9.50 6.50
C GLY A 183 16.25 10.32 6.56
N ASP A 184 15.96 11.12 5.54
CA ASP A 184 14.69 11.82 5.43
C ASP A 184 13.60 10.84 4.96
N VAL A 185 12.40 10.93 5.56
CA VAL A 185 11.24 10.16 5.13
C VAL A 185 10.77 10.69 3.79
N ARG A 186 10.72 9.83 2.77
CA ARG A 186 10.34 10.18 1.40
C ARG A 186 9.09 9.44 0.94
N TRP A 187 8.64 8.46 1.68
CA TRP A 187 7.43 7.70 1.42
C TRP A 187 6.99 6.99 2.70
N TYR A 188 5.69 6.87 2.92
CA TYR A 188 5.13 6.02 3.98
C TYR A 188 3.68 5.67 3.68
N LEU A 189 3.20 4.57 4.30
CA LEU A 189 1.80 4.18 4.33
C LEU A 189 1.15 4.60 5.64
N THR A 190 -0.08 5.11 5.56
CA THR A 190 -0.91 5.38 6.75
C THR A 190 -1.57 4.12 7.29
N ASN A 191 -1.71 3.07 6.47
CA ASN A 191 -2.22 1.77 6.89
C ASN A 191 -1.19 1.06 7.74
N TYR A 192 -1.67 0.47 8.84
CA TYR A 192 -0.83 -0.38 9.68
C TYR A 192 -0.42 -1.63 8.91
N ALA A 193 0.88 -1.88 8.82
CA ALA A 193 1.43 -3.07 8.20
C ALA A 193 2.51 -3.68 9.10
N LEU A 194 2.61 -5.00 9.09
CA LEU A 194 3.58 -5.74 9.89
C LEU A 194 4.54 -6.55 9.02
N TRP A 195 5.70 -6.78 9.56
CA TRP A 195 6.73 -7.69 9.11
C TRP A 195 7.41 -7.20 7.82
N LYS A 196 7.37 -8.00 6.77
CA LYS A 196 8.07 -7.77 5.53
C LYS A 196 7.33 -6.79 4.61
N ILE A 197 8.09 -5.96 3.92
CA ILE A 197 7.70 -5.26 2.70
C ILE A 197 8.69 -5.64 1.61
N ASP A 198 8.17 -5.96 0.43
CA ASP A 198 8.98 -6.29 -0.73
C ASP A 198 8.42 -5.64 -1.98
N ARG A 199 9.30 -5.44 -2.97
CA ARG A 199 8.92 -5.02 -4.31
C ARG A 199 8.87 -6.23 -5.22
N LEU A 200 7.70 -6.48 -5.79
CA LEU A 200 7.48 -7.55 -6.76
C LEU A 200 8.15 -7.24 -8.11
N GLU A 201 8.37 -8.24 -8.92
CA GLU A 201 8.89 -8.13 -10.29
C GLU A 201 8.11 -7.13 -11.16
N ASN A 202 6.79 -7.03 -10.96
CA ASN A 202 5.94 -6.06 -11.66
C ASN A 202 6.02 -4.62 -11.13
N GLY A 203 6.87 -4.37 -10.12
CA GLY A 203 7.10 -3.06 -9.52
C GLY A 203 6.14 -2.68 -8.39
N ASN A 204 5.08 -3.46 -8.14
CA ASN A 204 4.19 -3.25 -7.00
C ASN A 204 4.87 -3.65 -5.68
N LEU A 205 4.33 -3.14 -4.59
CA LEU A 205 4.71 -3.55 -3.24
C LEU A 205 3.80 -4.67 -2.76
N LEU A 206 4.36 -5.60 -2.00
CA LEU A 206 3.61 -6.59 -1.25
C LEU A 206 3.77 -6.29 0.24
N VAL A 207 2.65 -6.04 0.91
CA VAL A 207 2.60 -5.66 2.34
C VAL A 207 1.47 -6.41 3.05
N SER A 208 1.56 -6.54 4.38
CA SER A 208 0.45 -7.15 5.14
C SER A 208 -0.82 -6.31 5.07
N THR A 209 -1.98 -6.97 5.18
CA THR A 209 -3.23 -6.27 5.52
C THR A 209 -3.15 -5.72 6.95
N GLU A 210 -4.00 -4.74 7.28
CA GLU A 210 -4.13 -4.19 8.63
C GLU A 210 -5.05 -5.01 9.53
N ARG A 211 -5.71 -6.04 9.00
CA ARG A 211 -6.72 -6.84 9.71
C ARG A 211 -6.11 -8.11 10.30
N LEU A 212 -6.47 -8.41 11.54
CA LEU A 212 -6.04 -9.62 12.24
C LEU A 212 -7.02 -10.77 12.03
N VAL A 213 -6.52 -11.96 11.68
CA VAL A 213 -7.24 -13.23 11.74
C VAL A 213 -7.21 -13.76 13.16
N ASN A 214 -6.03 -13.73 13.78
CA ASN A 214 -5.81 -14.23 15.13
C ASN A 214 -4.79 -13.35 15.86
N SER A 215 -5.07 -13.14 17.15
CA SER A 215 -4.16 -12.44 18.04
C SER A 215 -2.94 -13.32 18.36
N PRO A 216 -1.74 -12.75 18.50
CA PRO A 216 -1.49 -11.30 18.44
C PRO A 216 -0.96 -10.82 17.07
N TYR A 217 -0.67 -11.72 16.11
CA TYR A 217 0.20 -11.36 14.98
C TYR A 217 -0.29 -11.76 13.60
N TYR A 218 -1.30 -12.63 13.48
CA TYR A 218 -1.70 -13.18 12.18
C TYR A 218 -2.62 -12.22 11.44
N MET A 219 -2.10 -11.62 10.38
CA MET A 219 -2.88 -10.72 9.51
C MET A 219 -3.75 -11.54 8.55
N THR A 220 -4.87 -11.00 8.07
CA THR A 220 -5.78 -11.72 7.15
C THR A 220 -5.11 -12.10 5.84
N GLY A 221 -4.03 -11.43 5.45
CA GLY A 221 -3.31 -11.71 4.22
C GLY A 221 -2.37 -10.59 3.82
N LEU A 222 -2.23 -10.41 2.52
CA LEU A 222 -1.33 -9.45 1.90
C LEU A 222 -2.07 -8.58 0.90
N TYR A 223 -1.68 -7.31 0.80
CA TYR A 223 -2.02 -6.41 -0.29
C TYR A 223 -0.87 -6.34 -1.30
N GLU A 224 -1.22 -6.49 -2.56
CA GLU A 224 -0.40 -6.00 -3.65
C GLU A 224 -0.86 -4.58 -3.98
N MET A 225 0.05 -3.61 -3.92
CA MET A 225 -0.28 -2.21 -4.13
C MET A 225 0.82 -1.47 -4.91
N ASN A 226 0.46 -0.40 -5.61
CA ASN A 226 1.46 0.49 -6.18
C ASN A 226 1.95 1.53 -5.16
N LEU A 227 3.00 2.27 -5.51
CA LEU A 227 3.58 3.30 -4.62
C LEU A 227 2.67 4.52 -4.37
N LEU A 228 1.66 4.76 -5.22
CA LEU A 228 0.62 5.77 -4.95
C LEU A 228 -0.37 5.33 -3.86
N GLY A 229 -0.29 4.05 -3.44
CA GLY A 229 -1.17 3.46 -2.44
C GLY A 229 -2.43 2.80 -3.00
N LYS A 230 -2.55 2.62 -4.33
CA LYS A 230 -3.62 1.84 -4.93
C LYS A 230 -3.43 0.36 -4.61
N ILE A 231 -4.38 -0.24 -3.93
CA ILE A 231 -4.45 -1.69 -3.76
C ILE A 231 -4.98 -2.28 -5.06
N VAL A 232 -4.17 -3.09 -5.73
CA VAL A 232 -4.53 -3.74 -6.99
C VAL A 232 -5.04 -5.16 -6.77
N LYS A 233 -4.62 -5.79 -5.65
CA LYS A 233 -5.03 -7.15 -5.31
C LYS A 233 -4.91 -7.40 -3.81
N GLU A 234 -5.77 -8.27 -3.29
CA GLU A 234 -5.66 -8.82 -1.94
C GLU A 234 -5.51 -10.34 -2.02
N TYR A 235 -4.57 -10.87 -1.27
CA TYR A 235 -4.37 -12.29 -1.05
C TYR A 235 -4.85 -12.63 0.35
N SER A 236 -6.04 -13.22 0.45
CA SER A 236 -6.60 -13.68 1.72
C SER A 236 -6.09 -15.07 2.07
N LEU A 237 -5.62 -15.24 3.29
CA LEU A 237 -5.01 -16.48 3.79
C LEU A 237 -5.82 -17.03 4.96
N PRO A 238 -6.44 -18.23 4.83
CA PRO A 238 -7.26 -18.82 5.90
C PRO A 238 -6.52 -18.98 7.23
N GLY A 239 -5.21 -19.29 7.18
CA GLY A 239 -4.34 -19.37 8.37
C GLY A 239 -3.67 -18.07 8.75
N GLY A 240 -3.97 -16.99 8.04
CA GLY A 240 -3.33 -15.69 8.20
C GLY A 240 -1.89 -15.65 7.67
N TYR A 241 -1.40 -14.44 7.45
CA TYR A 241 -0.02 -14.16 7.10
C TYR A 241 0.81 -13.97 8.37
N HIS A 242 2.02 -14.55 8.39
CA HIS A 242 2.93 -14.44 9.53
C HIS A 242 4.40 -14.35 9.08
N HIS A 243 5.00 -13.22 9.25
CA HIS A 243 6.41 -12.87 9.09
C HIS A 243 6.95 -12.79 7.68
N ASP A 244 6.81 -13.81 6.82
CA ASP A 244 7.60 -13.90 5.60
C ASP A 244 6.84 -14.44 4.39
N TYR A 245 7.31 -14.07 3.24
CA TYR A 245 6.86 -14.54 1.93
C TYR A 245 7.99 -14.36 0.90
N ASP A 246 7.92 -15.09 -0.21
CA ASP A 246 8.81 -14.92 -1.36
C ASP A 246 8.00 -14.95 -2.66
N GLU A 247 8.37 -14.10 -3.63
CA GLU A 247 7.92 -14.24 -5.01
C GLU A 247 8.80 -15.25 -5.74
N LEU A 248 8.17 -16.30 -6.25
CA LEU A 248 8.87 -17.36 -7.00
C LEU A 248 9.08 -16.92 -8.47
N PRO A 249 10.05 -17.50 -9.19
CA PRO A 249 10.34 -17.14 -10.59
C PRO A 249 9.14 -17.29 -11.57
N ASN A 250 8.09 -17.99 -11.18
CA ASN A 250 6.86 -18.15 -11.96
C ASN A 250 5.76 -17.16 -11.56
N GLY A 251 6.06 -16.17 -10.71
CA GLY A 251 5.10 -15.18 -10.19
C GLY A 251 4.17 -15.69 -9.10
N ASN A 252 4.34 -16.93 -8.62
CA ASN A 252 3.61 -17.41 -7.46
C ASN A 252 4.23 -16.88 -6.17
N LEU A 253 3.41 -16.71 -5.14
CA LEU A 253 3.86 -16.31 -3.81
C LEU A 253 3.96 -17.54 -2.89
N LEU A 254 5.11 -17.72 -2.25
CA LEU A 254 5.28 -18.62 -1.14
C LEU A 254 5.13 -17.82 0.16
N ILE A 255 4.13 -18.15 0.98
CA ILE A 255 3.75 -17.32 2.13
C ILE A 255 3.75 -18.16 3.40
N ALA A 256 4.40 -17.65 4.45
CA ALA A 256 4.32 -18.24 5.78
C ALA A 256 2.92 -18.01 6.39
N SER A 257 2.28 -19.09 6.81
CA SER A 257 0.92 -19.11 7.35
C SER A 257 0.82 -20.16 8.46
N ASP A 258 -0.20 -20.06 9.31
CA ASP A 258 -0.47 -21.09 10.32
C ASP A 258 -1.62 -22.02 9.89
N ASN A 259 -1.61 -23.21 10.45
CA ASN A 259 -2.68 -24.18 10.32
C ASN A 259 -3.36 -24.38 11.68
N PHE A 260 -4.35 -23.53 12.01
CA PHE A 260 -5.09 -23.60 13.26
C PHE A 260 -5.95 -24.86 13.43
N SER A 261 -5.98 -25.78 12.46
CA SER A 261 -6.82 -26.97 12.50
C SER A 261 -6.21 -28.15 13.27
N SER A 262 -5.03 -27.98 13.86
CA SER A 262 -4.26 -29.09 14.48
C SER A 262 -4.02 -28.95 15.99
N CYS A 263 -4.90 -28.24 16.71
CA CYS A 263 -4.89 -28.26 18.19
C CYS A 263 -6.10 -28.95 18.77
#